data_1b94c711bb67770b1da5ffbb7a272612
#
_entry.id   1b94c711bb67770b1da5ffbb7a272612
#
_cell.length_a   1.000
_cell.length_b   1.000
_cell.length_c   1.000
_cell.angle_alpha   90.00
_cell.angle_beta   90.00
_cell.angle_gamma   90.00
#
_symmetry.space_group_name_H-M   'P 1'
#
loop_
_entity.id
_entity.type
_entity.pdbx_description
1 polymer ?
#
loop_
_entity_poly.entity_id
_entity_poly.type
_entity_poly.pdbx_seq_one_letter_code
_entity_poly.pdbx_strand_id
1 'polypeptide(L)'
;MGIRHFDQIESYEYDKGVRVKKLAVPETGTRSISVGIATFDPGVALPCHIHGCEESITIIEGEAFVEFGGQRVRLKPYDTSHMLAGIPHRFINASATEKMSILWVYASTDMGRTIVEPEACSGRLPSGKP
;
A
#
# COMPACT_ATOMS: atom_id res chain seq x y z
N MET A 1 12.31 17.25 -14.05
CA MET A 1 10.92 17.70 -13.84
C MET A 1 10.09 17.34 -15.06
N GLY A 2 8.82 17.04 -14.84
CA GLY A 2 7.95 16.70 -15.95
C GLY A 2 6.52 16.51 -15.52
N ILE A 3 5.68 16.41 -16.53
CA ILE A 3 4.25 16.13 -16.36
C ILE A 3 3.99 14.75 -16.95
N ARG A 4 3.20 13.96 -16.26
CA ARG A 4 2.77 12.64 -16.72
C ARG A 4 1.26 12.57 -16.68
N HIS A 5 0.65 12.08 -17.75
CA HIS A 5 -0.79 11.89 -17.80
C HIS A 5 -1.13 10.47 -17.39
N PHE A 6 -2.04 10.31 -16.46
CA PHE A 6 -2.35 9.03 -15.82
C PHE A 6 -2.75 7.95 -16.85
N ASP A 7 -3.54 8.30 -17.83
CA ASP A 7 -4.00 7.36 -18.86
C ASP A 7 -2.89 6.90 -19.81
N GLN A 8 -1.74 7.57 -19.80
CA GLN A 8 -0.58 7.19 -20.61
C GLN A 8 0.45 6.39 -19.81
N ILE A 9 0.24 6.19 -18.53
CA ILE A 9 1.16 5.43 -17.69
C ILE A 9 0.76 3.95 -17.74
N GLU A 10 1.71 3.10 -18.09
CA GLU A 10 1.47 1.66 -18.08
C GLU A 10 1.31 1.12 -16.67
N SER A 11 0.34 0.23 -16.50
CA SER A 11 0.18 -0.50 -15.25
C SER A 11 0.89 -1.85 -15.35
N TYR A 12 1.29 -2.39 -14.20
CA TYR A 12 1.86 -3.72 -14.11
C TYR A 12 1.30 -4.44 -12.89
N GLU A 13 1.28 -5.78 -12.95
CA GLU A 13 0.88 -6.58 -11.81
C GLU A 13 2.01 -6.60 -10.78
N TYR A 14 1.70 -6.17 -9.56
CA TYR A 14 2.65 -6.09 -8.45
C TYR A 14 2.54 -7.32 -7.54
N ASP A 15 1.34 -7.61 -7.09
CA ASP A 15 0.94 -8.84 -6.43
C ASP A 15 -0.28 -9.37 -7.17
N LYS A 16 -0.67 -10.62 -6.94
CA LYS A 16 -1.86 -11.18 -7.57
C LYS A 16 -3.09 -10.33 -7.22
N GLY A 17 -3.75 -9.80 -8.23
CA GLY A 17 -4.93 -8.95 -8.06
C GLY A 17 -4.61 -7.51 -7.66
N VAL A 18 -3.35 -7.10 -7.72
CA VAL A 18 -2.92 -5.72 -7.44
C VAL A 18 -2.14 -5.19 -8.63
N ARG A 19 -2.63 -4.13 -9.24
CA ARG A 19 -1.98 -3.46 -10.36
C ARG A 19 -1.49 -2.09 -9.93
N VAL A 20 -0.31 -1.71 -10.41
CA VAL A 20 0.35 -0.47 -10.00
C VAL A 20 0.65 0.39 -11.22
N LYS A 21 0.42 1.70 -11.07
CA LYS A 21 0.96 2.72 -11.96
C LYS A 21 1.92 3.60 -11.16
N LYS A 22 3.16 3.69 -11.60
CA LYS A 22 4.18 4.55 -11.00
C LYS A 22 4.00 5.97 -11.52
N LEU A 23 3.64 6.91 -10.63
CA LEU A 23 3.35 8.28 -11.03
C LEU A 23 4.59 9.15 -11.05
N ALA A 24 5.37 9.11 -9.97
CA ALA A 24 6.61 9.87 -9.85
C ALA A 24 7.62 8.99 -9.09
N VAL A 25 8.62 8.50 -9.79
CA VAL A 25 9.58 7.52 -9.29
C VAL A 25 10.98 7.88 -9.81
N PRO A 26 12.06 7.23 -9.33
CA PRO A 26 13.41 7.54 -9.80
C PRO A 26 13.56 7.52 -11.32
N GLU A 27 12.92 6.57 -11.99
CA GLU A 27 12.96 6.47 -13.46
C GLU A 27 12.38 7.71 -14.15
N THR A 28 11.50 8.45 -13.45
CA THR A 28 10.92 9.70 -13.97
C THR A 28 11.62 10.95 -13.40
N GLY A 29 12.67 10.76 -12.60
CA GLY A 29 13.54 11.86 -12.15
C GLY A 29 13.35 12.27 -10.69
N THR A 30 12.61 11.51 -9.87
CA THR A 30 12.53 11.87 -8.43
C THR A 30 13.85 11.60 -7.73
N ARG A 31 14.13 12.38 -6.69
CA ARG A 31 15.36 12.27 -5.90
C ARG A 31 15.10 11.92 -4.44
N SER A 32 13.87 12.12 -3.95
CA SER A 32 13.57 11.97 -2.52
C SER A 32 12.27 11.25 -2.25
N ILE A 33 11.40 11.10 -3.25
CA ILE A 33 10.08 10.49 -3.08
C ILE A 33 9.80 9.45 -4.16
N SER A 34 8.85 8.59 -3.86
CA SER A 34 8.25 7.69 -4.84
C SER A 34 6.74 7.73 -4.64
N VAL A 35 5.99 7.88 -5.73
CA VAL A 35 4.54 8.06 -5.71
C VAL A 35 3.90 7.18 -6.75
N GLY A 36 2.81 6.53 -6.39
CA GLY A 36 2.05 5.72 -7.35
C GLY A 36 0.64 5.41 -6.88
N ILE A 37 -0.09 4.75 -7.75
CA ILE A 37 -1.45 4.27 -7.50
C ILE A 37 -1.40 2.75 -7.56
N ALA A 38 -2.03 2.10 -6.57
CA ALA A 38 -2.26 0.66 -6.61
C ALA A 38 -3.75 0.40 -6.62
N THR A 39 -4.20 -0.48 -7.50
CA THR A 39 -5.61 -0.86 -7.62
C THR A 39 -5.74 -2.34 -7.29
N PHE A 40 -6.64 -2.65 -6.36
CA PHE A 40 -6.87 -3.99 -5.82
C PHE A 40 -8.19 -4.54 -6.35
N ASP A 41 -8.16 -5.76 -6.83
CA ASP A 41 -9.38 -6.49 -7.14
C ASP A 41 -10.22 -6.74 -5.88
N PRO A 42 -11.51 -7.03 -6.00
CA PRO A 42 -12.36 -7.29 -4.83
C PRO A 42 -11.77 -8.33 -3.89
N GLY A 43 -11.75 -8.02 -2.59
CA GLY A 43 -11.29 -8.91 -1.54
C GLY A 43 -9.79 -9.15 -1.46
N VAL A 44 -9.01 -8.56 -2.36
CA VAL A 44 -7.55 -8.78 -2.40
C VAL A 44 -6.85 -8.02 -1.30
N ALA A 45 -5.85 -8.65 -0.69
CA ALA A 45 -5.01 -8.06 0.34
C ALA A 45 -3.54 -8.13 -0.06
N LEU A 46 -2.78 -7.12 0.36
CA LEU A 46 -1.32 -7.21 0.35
C LEU A 46 -0.85 -8.13 1.49
N PRO A 47 0.30 -8.78 1.34
CA PRO A 47 0.92 -9.44 2.49
C PRO A 47 1.35 -8.42 3.53
N CYS A 48 1.42 -8.84 4.79
CA CYS A 48 1.96 -8.01 5.86
C CYS A 48 3.43 -7.71 5.54
N HIS A 49 3.83 -6.45 5.60
CA HIS A 49 5.17 -6.04 5.19
C HIS A 49 5.61 -4.78 5.93
N ILE A 50 6.90 -4.49 5.81
CA ILE A 50 7.52 -3.25 6.28
C ILE A 50 8.24 -2.57 5.13
N HIS A 51 8.37 -1.25 5.24
CA HIS A 51 9.23 -0.44 4.37
C HIS A 51 10.34 0.18 5.19
N GLY A 52 11.47 0.47 4.55
CA GLY A 52 12.59 1.15 5.18
C GLY A 52 12.45 2.68 5.22
N CYS A 53 11.27 3.20 4.92
CA CYS A 53 11.01 4.64 4.91
C CYS A 53 9.60 4.93 5.42
N GLU A 54 9.38 6.18 5.73
CA GLU A 54 8.05 6.69 6.06
C GLU A 54 7.16 6.68 4.81
N GLU A 55 5.87 6.38 4.99
CA GLU A 55 4.92 6.42 3.89
C GLU A 55 3.59 7.03 4.29
N SER A 56 2.88 7.58 3.32
CA SER A 56 1.46 7.87 3.47
C SER A 56 0.67 7.12 2.40
N ILE A 57 -0.50 6.63 2.78
CA ILE A 57 -1.43 5.94 1.88
C ILE A 57 -2.78 6.61 2.01
N THR A 58 -3.31 7.10 0.90
CA THR A 58 -4.64 7.71 0.84
C THR A 58 -5.56 6.85 -0.02
N ILE A 59 -6.73 6.53 0.48
CA ILE A 59 -7.74 5.82 -0.31
C ILE A 59 -8.32 6.81 -1.31
N ILE A 60 -8.35 6.46 -2.58
CA ILE A 60 -8.91 7.34 -3.62
C ILE A 60 -10.16 6.77 -4.27
N GLU A 61 -10.38 5.47 -4.15
CA GLU A 61 -11.54 4.79 -4.70
C GLU A 61 -11.84 3.54 -3.87
N GLY A 62 -13.12 3.25 -3.65
CA GLY A 62 -13.54 2.06 -2.91
C GLY A 62 -13.35 2.22 -1.41
N GLU A 63 -13.30 1.08 -0.73
CA GLU A 63 -13.12 1.01 0.72
C GLU A 63 -12.04 0.00 1.07
N ALA A 64 -11.28 0.32 2.09
CA ALA A 64 -10.17 -0.51 2.53
C ALA A 64 -10.24 -0.83 4.01
N PHE A 65 -9.59 -1.93 4.39
CA PHE A 65 -9.09 -2.09 5.75
C PHE A 65 -7.59 -1.86 5.73
N VAL A 66 -7.06 -1.24 6.78
CA VAL A 66 -5.63 -1.25 7.09
C VAL A 66 -5.43 -2.04 8.36
N GLU A 67 -4.46 -2.94 8.36
CA GLU A 67 -4.07 -3.70 9.56
C GLU A 67 -2.67 -3.30 9.99
N PHE A 68 -2.52 -2.95 11.27
CA PHE A 68 -1.23 -2.66 11.90
C PHE A 68 -1.40 -2.72 13.41
N GLY A 69 -0.36 -3.19 14.12
CA GLY A 69 -0.36 -3.20 15.57
C GLY A 69 -1.52 -3.97 16.21
N GLY A 70 -2.04 -4.99 15.55
CA GLY A 70 -3.17 -5.77 16.02
C GLY A 70 -4.53 -5.11 15.79
N GLN A 71 -4.56 -3.97 15.13
CA GLN A 71 -5.77 -3.24 14.82
C GLN A 71 -6.18 -3.44 13.36
N ARG A 72 -7.48 -3.40 13.11
CA ARG A 72 -8.02 -3.33 11.77
C ARG A 72 -8.94 -2.12 11.70
N VAL A 73 -8.59 -1.15 10.86
CA VAL A 73 -9.33 0.11 10.72
C VAL A 73 -9.92 0.20 9.32
N ARG A 74 -11.21 0.55 9.24
CA ARG A 74 -11.88 0.75 7.95
C ARG A 74 -11.64 2.17 7.47
N LEU A 75 -11.26 2.28 6.19
CA LEU A 75 -10.99 3.56 5.53
C LEU A 75 -11.87 3.71 4.29
N LYS A 76 -12.30 4.93 4.04
CA LYS A 76 -13.06 5.32 2.85
C LYS A 76 -12.29 6.37 2.06
N PRO A 77 -12.75 6.76 0.87
CA PRO A 77 -12.01 7.73 0.04
C PRO A 77 -11.58 8.98 0.80
N TYR A 78 -10.33 9.35 0.59
CA TYR A 78 -9.59 10.45 1.18
C TYR A 78 -9.13 10.24 2.63
N ASP A 79 -9.57 9.16 3.29
CA ASP A 79 -8.92 8.77 4.55
C ASP A 79 -7.47 8.40 4.27
N THR A 80 -6.58 8.80 5.16
CA THR A 80 -5.14 8.64 4.97
C THR A 80 -4.52 7.93 6.16
N SER A 81 -3.68 6.95 5.85
CA SER A 81 -2.83 6.26 6.81
C SER A 81 -1.42 6.83 6.70
N HIS A 82 -0.75 6.95 7.84
CA HIS A 82 0.65 7.35 7.93
C HIS A 82 1.41 6.29 8.72
N MET A 83 2.45 5.72 8.11
CA MET A 83 3.27 4.68 8.73
C MET A 83 4.72 5.11 8.77
N LEU A 84 5.33 4.98 9.94
CA LEU A 84 6.76 5.17 10.09
C LEU A 84 7.51 3.95 9.53
N ALA A 85 8.79 4.12 9.23
CA ALA A 85 9.64 3.04 8.78
C ALA A 85 9.60 1.87 9.77
N GLY A 86 9.57 0.65 9.24
CA GLY A 86 9.64 -0.55 10.06
C GLY A 86 8.34 -0.99 10.74
N ILE A 87 7.22 -0.26 10.53
CA ILE A 87 5.93 -0.66 11.12
C ILE A 87 5.26 -1.69 10.20
N PRO A 88 5.01 -2.91 10.68
CA PRO A 88 4.29 -3.91 9.91
C PRO A 88 2.86 -3.49 9.63
N HIS A 89 2.45 -3.58 8.38
CA HIS A 89 1.11 -3.18 7.97
C HIS A 89 0.71 -3.85 6.66
N ARG A 90 -0.59 -3.80 6.36
CA ARG A 90 -1.12 -4.17 5.05
C ARG A 90 -2.47 -3.51 4.80
N PHE A 91 -2.78 -3.35 3.52
CA PHE A 91 -4.09 -2.90 3.06
C PHE A 91 -4.85 -4.07 2.46
N ILE A 92 -6.17 -4.05 2.65
CA ILE A 92 -7.09 -5.08 2.18
C ILE A 92 -8.26 -4.37 1.52
N ASN A 93 -8.65 -4.79 0.32
CA ASN A 93 -9.90 -4.31 -0.27
C ASN A 93 -11.07 -4.86 0.55
N ALA A 94 -11.83 -3.97 1.16
CA ALA A 94 -12.94 -4.34 2.05
C ALA A 94 -14.18 -4.81 1.29
N SER A 95 -14.26 -4.59 -0.02
CA SER A 95 -15.41 -4.96 -0.84
C SER A 95 -15.20 -6.32 -1.50
N ALA A 96 -16.27 -7.12 -1.55
CA ALA A 96 -16.28 -8.37 -2.30
C ALA A 96 -16.62 -8.16 -3.78
N THR A 97 -17.03 -6.96 -4.19
CA THR A 97 -17.56 -6.70 -5.53
C THR A 97 -16.86 -5.54 -6.26
N GLU A 98 -16.32 -4.57 -5.54
CA GLU A 98 -15.79 -3.34 -6.12
C GLU A 98 -14.28 -3.28 -5.99
N LYS A 99 -13.63 -2.62 -6.96
CA LYS A 99 -12.19 -2.33 -6.89
C LYS A 99 -11.90 -1.27 -5.84
N MET A 100 -10.66 -1.26 -5.36
CA MET A 100 -10.18 -0.27 -4.40
C MET A 100 -8.84 0.25 -4.90
N SER A 101 -8.66 1.58 -4.85
CA SER A 101 -7.40 2.21 -5.27
C SER A 101 -6.83 3.06 -4.16
N ILE A 102 -5.53 3.00 -4.02
CA ILE A 102 -4.77 3.78 -3.04
C ILE A 102 -3.71 4.62 -3.75
N LEU A 103 -3.49 5.82 -3.20
CA LEU A 103 -2.34 6.66 -3.57
C LEU A 103 -1.27 6.44 -2.50
N TRP A 104 -0.14 5.85 -2.91
CA TRP A 104 0.98 5.64 -2.00
C TRP A 104 2.08 6.65 -2.26
N VAL A 105 2.65 7.17 -1.17
CA VAL A 105 3.76 8.12 -1.20
C VAL A 105 4.83 7.62 -0.25
N TYR A 106 6.03 7.36 -0.75
CA TYR A 106 7.19 6.96 0.05
C TYR A 106 8.19 8.10 0.12
N ALA A 107 8.72 8.34 1.32
CA ALA A 107 9.79 9.30 1.55
C ALA A 107 11.15 8.66 1.23
N SER A 108 11.26 8.06 0.06
CA SER A 108 12.46 7.38 -0.42
C SER A 108 12.33 7.12 -1.91
N THR A 109 13.45 6.97 -2.57
CA THR A 109 13.50 6.45 -3.94
C THR A 109 13.59 4.91 -3.96
N ASP A 110 13.84 4.30 -2.81
CA ASP A 110 13.77 2.85 -2.65
C ASP A 110 12.34 2.46 -2.31
N MET A 111 11.67 1.76 -3.24
CA MET A 111 10.29 1.33 -3.09
C MET A 111 10.18 -0.11 -2.61
N GLY A 112 11.29 -0.70 -2.16
CA GLY A 112 11.32 -2.07 -1.70
C GLY A 112 10.53 -2.29 -0.42
N ARG A 113 10.17 -3.54 -0.20
CA ARG A 113 9.48 -3.96 1.02
C ARG A 113 10.06 -5.29 1.49
N THR A 114 9.90 -5.54 2.79
CA THR A 114 10.21 -6.83 3.39
C THR A 114 8.91 -7.45 3.87
N ILE A 115 8.58 -8.63 3.36
CA ILE A 115 7.40 -9.37 3.81
C ILE A 115 7.71 -9.98 5.17
N VAL A 116 6.78 -9.83 6.10
CA VAL A 116 6.92 -10.32 7.47
C VAL A 116 5.78 -11.27 7.82
N GLU A 117 5.83 -11.86 9.01
CA GLU A 117 4.80 -12.79 9.47
C GLU A 117 3.44 -12.11 9.54
N PRO A 118 2.35 -12.79 9.12
CA PRO A 118 1.00 -12.21 9.19
C PRO A 118 0.64 -11.72 10.59
N GLU A 119 1.12 -12.39 11.62
CA GLU A 119 0.87 -12.04 13.02
C GLU A 119 1.40 -10.66 13.40
N ALA A 120 2.41 -10.17 12.68
CA ALA A 120 2.95 -8.84 12.90
C ALA A 120 1.91 -7.74 12.60
N CYS A 121 0.99 -8.00 11.69
CA CYS A 121 -0.11 -7.08 11.38
C CYS A 121 -1.33 -7.32 12.27
N SER A 122 -1.71 -8.60 12.45
CA SER A 122 -2.92 -8.97 13.19
C SER A 122 -2.76 -8.87 14.70
N GLY A 123 -1.54 -8.74 15.21
CA GLY A 123 -1.27 -8.72 16.63
C GLY A 123 -1.38 -10.09 17.29
N ARG A 124 -1.53 -11.16 16.51
CA ARG A 124 -1.57 -12.52 17.07
C ARG A 124 -0.17 -13.07 17.17
N LEU A 125 0.07 -13.79 18.26
CA LEU A 125 1.29 -14.54 18.40
C LEU A 125 1.17 -15.88 17.67
N PRO A 126 2.29 -16.46 17.20
CA PRO A 126 2.27 -17.79 16.62
C PRO A 126 1.63 -18.79 17.58
N SER A 127 1.04 -19.86 17.02
CA SER A 127 0.39 -20.90 17.79
C SER A 127 1.34 -21.43 18.89
N GLY A 128 0.81 -21.57 20.10
CA GLY A 128 1.59 -22.04 21.26
C GLY A 128 2.34 -20.95 21.99
N LYS A 129 2.22 -19.70 21.58
CA LYS A 129 2.82 -18.55 22.26
C LYS A 129 1.76 -17.80 23.06
N PRO A 130 2.09 -17.35 24.25
CA PRO A 130 1.18 -16.48 25.02
C PRO A 130 1.04 -15.11 24.39
#